data_188042e0c4a65fa84b27f17b7ca61a40
#
_entry.id   188042e0c4a65fa84b27f17b7ca61a40
#
_cell.length_a   1.000
_cell.length_b   1.000
_cell.length_c   1.000
_cell.angle_alpha   90.00
_cell.angle_beta   90.00
_cell.angle_gamma   90.00
#
_symmetry.space_group_name_H-M   'P 1'
#
loop_
_entity.id
_entity.type
_entity.pdbx_description
1 polymer ?
#
loop_
_entity_poly.entity_id
_entity_poly.type
_entity_poly.pdbx_seq_one_letter_code
_entity_poly.pdbx_strand_id
1 'polypeptide(L)'
;DVVQLIRGPNGSFVRLQIQPGNAPPGTQEHVLTLPRTKITLEAQAAKKEILKVKRGDKELKVGVITVPSFYQDYNARAAGDDEFRSTTRDVRKLLDEIKAEGGVDGLVLDLRENGGGHLSEAIGLVNLFVPKGPVVQLRETGGRVEVLESEDKAAAYSGPLTILVDRFSASASEIFAAAMQDYGRGLVIGQQTYGKGSVQNLYPLDRYALGQDPGYGQLTVTIGMYYRVTGDSTQNRGVQPDISLPSAISVEDVGESSRDSSLPWNRIRTSTFKPEGSLAPMLAELQRDHDVRVAGDADFRYTQAEIGAFESMRSEKSVSLNLEQRKADRERRTQQQLA
;
A
#
# COMPACT_ATOMS: atom_id res chain seq x y z
N ASP A 1 -14.52 -8.39 -21.40
CA ASP A 1 -14.03 -7.75 -20.21
C ASP A 1 -14.77 -6.42 -19.98
N VAL A 2 -15.35 -6.23 -18.78
CA VAL A 2 -16.19 -5.07 -18.41
C VAL A 2 -15.44 -3.75 -18.59
N VAL A 3 -14.15 -3.71 -18.24
CA VAL A 3 -13.32 -2.50 -18.35
C VAL A 3 -13.21 -2.04 -19.81
N GLN A 4 -13.07 -2.95 -20.76
CA GLN A 4 -13.01 -2.61 -22.19
C GLN A 4 -14.32 -2.04 -22.71
N LEU A 5 -15.46 -2.51 -22.17
CA LEU A 5 -16.78 -1.97 -22.52
C LEU A 5 -17.01 -0.56 -21.94
N ILE A 6 -16.43 -0.27 -20.76
CA ILE A 6 -16.52 1.04 -20.14
C ILE A 6 -15.60 2.05 -20.84
N ARG A 7 -14.40 1.66 -21.25
CA ARG A 7 -13.47 2.51 -21.99
C ARG A 7 -14.02 2.86 -23.38
N GLY A 8 -13.58 4.00 -23.91
CA GLY A 8 -13.94 4.45 -25.26
C GLY A 8 -13.40 5.84 -25.57
N PRO A 9 -13.69 6.38 -26.77
CA PRO A 9 -13.21 7.68 -27.20
C PRO A 9 -13.63 8.80 -26.24
N ASN A 10 -12.73 9.78 -26.04
CA ASN A 10 -13.02 10.97 -25.26
C ASN A 10 -14.25 11.70 -25.83
N GLY A 11 -15.17 12.15 -24.97
CA GLY A 11 -16.42 12.82 -25.36
C GLY A 11 -17.57 11.87 -25.74
N SER A 12 -17.32 10.56 -25.88
CA SER A 12 -18.41 9.58 -26.02
C SER A 12 -19.07 9.25 -24.69
N PHE A 13 -20.24 8.60 -24.73
CA PHE A 13 -20.99 8.23 -23.52
C PHE A 13 -20.95 6.71 -23.29
N VAL A 14 -20.93 6.32 -22.03
CA VAL A 14 -21.24 4.96 -21.59
C VAL A 14 -22.51 4.95 -20.76
N ARG A 15 -23.38 3.97 -20.99
CA ARG A 15 -24.56 3.74 -20.16
C ARG A 15 -24.35 2.47 -19.36
N LEU A 16 -24.42 2.62 -18.05
CA LEU A 16 -24.26 1.53 -17.10
C LEU A 16 -25.59 1.29 -16.41
N GLN A 17 -26.04 0.05 -16.41
CA GLN A 17 -27.16 -0.41 -15.60
C GLN A 17 -26.59 -0.96 -14.31
N ILE A 18 -26.87 -0.30 -13.20
CA ILE A 18 -26.28 -0.59 -11.90
C ILE A 18 -27.33 -0.94 -10.87
N GLN A 19 -27.00 -1.88 -10.00
CA GLN A 19 -27.73 -2.22 -8.81
C GLN A 19 -26.82 -1.97 -7.61
N PRO A 20 -27.24 -1.18 -6.60
CA PRO A 20 -26.44 -1.01 -5.38
C PRO A 20 -26.19 -2.34 -4.69
N GLY A 21 -24.96 -2.56 -4.19
CA GLY A 21 -24.57 -3.84 -3.57
C GLY A 21 -25.35 -4.20 -2.30
N ASN A 22 -25.93 -3.21 -1.63
CA ASN A 22 -26.79 -3.37 -0.45
C ASN A 22 -28.29 -3.38 -0.77
N ALA A 23 -28.65 -3.39 -2.05
CA ALA A 23 -30.06 -3.36 -2.45
C ALA A 23 -30.73 -4.73 -2.21
N PRO A 24 -31.98 -4.76 -1.68
CA PRO A 24 -32.74 -5.98 -1.57
C PRO A 24 -32.97 -6.67 -2.93
N PRO A 25 -33.12 -8.00 -2.96
CA PRO A 25 -33.46 -8.72 -4.19
C PRO A 25 -34.72 -8.14 -4.84
N GLY A 26 -34.67 -7.89 -6.17
CA GLY A 26 -35.78 -7.32 -6.93
C GLY A 26 -35.81 -5.79 -6.93
N THR A 27 -34.83 -5.10 -6.34
CA THR A 27 -34.69 -3.65 -6.47
C THR A 27 -34.50 -3.27 -7.92
N GLN A 28 -35.19 -2.22 -8.36
CA GLN A 28 -35.09 -1.70 -9.73
C GLN A 28 -33.66 -1.17 -9.98
N GLU A 29 -33.06 -1.61 -11.07
CA GLU A 29 -31.77 -1.15 -11.51
C GLU A 29 -31.84 0.30 -12.03
N HIS A 30 -30.76 1.06 -11.81
CA HIS A 30 -30.65 2.44 -12.26
C HIS A 30 -29.74 2.52 -13.48
N VAL A 31 -30.15 3.27 -14.49
CA VAL A 31 -29.31 3.56 -15.65
C VAL A 31 -28.54 4.84 -15.39
N LEU A 32 -27.21 4.72 -15.31
CA LEU A 32 -26.30 5.85 -15.20
C LEU A 32 -25.64 6.10 -16.55
N THR A 33 -25.75 7.33 -17.07
CA THR A 33 -25.09 7.76 -18.29
C THR A 33 -23.90 8.65 -17.93
N LEU A 34 -22.69 8.24 -18.28
CA LEU A 34 -21.46 8.96 -17.98
C LEU A 34 -20.78 9.39 -19.27
N PRO A 35 -20.32 10.66 -19.39
CA PRO A 35 -19.44 11.05 -20.47
C PRO A 35 -18.04 10.45 -20.22
N ARG A 36 -17.43 9.91 -21.26
CA ARG A 36 -16.03 9.50 -21.20
C ARG A 36 -15.16 10.74 -21.35
N THR A 37 -14.37 11.01 -20.34
CA THR A 37 -13.39 12.10 -20.35
C THR A 37 -11.99 11.52 -20.15
N LYS A 38 -10.95 12.27 -20.54
CA LYS A 38 -9.58 11.90 -20.19
C LYS A 38 -9.47 11.93 -18.66
N ILE A 39 -9.23 10.77 -18.05
CA ILE A 39 -8.95 10.68 -16.62
C ILE A 39 -7.55 11.25 -16.40
N THR A 40 -7.46 12.32 -15.64
CA THR A 40 -6.17 12.89 -15.23
C THR A 40 -5.68 12.18 -13.96
N LEU A 41 -4.37 12.08 -13.79
CA LEU A 41 -3.78 11.51 -12.58
C LEU A 41 -4.07 12.35 -11.32
N GLU A 42 -4.65 13.53 -11.46
CA GLU A 42 -5.00 14.41 -10.33
C GLU A 42 -5.96 13.78 -9.32
N ALA A 43 -6.92 12.99 -9.78
CA ALA A 43 -7.84 12.28 -8.89
C ALA A 43 -7.14 11.20 -8.05
N GLN A 44 -6.03 10.66 -8.57
CA GLN A 44 -5.22 9.61 -7.95
C GLN A 44 -3.88 10.14 -7.42
N ALA A 45 -3.66 11.46 -7.42
CA ALA A 45 -2.44 12.07 -6.95
C ALA A 45 -2.32 11.99 -5.42
N ALA A 46 -1.09 12.07 -4.92
CA ALA A 46 -0.83 12.23 -3.49
C ALA A 46 -1.49 13.48 -2.95
N LYS A 47 -1.98 13.43 -1.71
CA LYS A 47 -2.70 14.53 -1.04
C LYS A 47 -2.13 14.73 0.35
N LYS A 48 -2.15 15.98 0.82
CA LYS A 48 -1.76 16.31 2.19
C LYS A 48 -2.96 16.74 3.03
N GLU A 49 -2.86 16.49 4.33
CA GLU A 49 -3.71 17.03 5.37
C GLU A 49 -2.84 17.42 6.57
N ILE A 50 -3.21 18.46 7.28
CA ILE A 50 -2.54 18.88 8.54
C ILE A 50 -3.49 18.67 9.69
N LEU A 51 -3.15 17.74 10.56
CA LEU A 51 -3.90 17.43 11.77
C LEU A 51 -3.31 18.20 12.95
N LYS A 52 -4.16 18.74 13.81
CA LYS A 52 -3.79 19.33 15.09
C LYS A 52 -4.12 18.33 16.19
N VAL A 53 -3.09 17.88 16.90
CA VAL A 53 -3.20 16.85 17.94
C VAL A 53 -2.79 17.46 19.27
N LYS A 54 -3.67 17.41 20.27
CA LYS A 54 -3.33 17.83 21.63
C LYS A 54 -2.61 16.72 22.38
N ARG A 55 -1.45 17.03 22.96
CA ARG A 55 -0.70 16.16 23.86
C ARG A 55 -0.35 16.93 25.13
N GLY A 56 -1.15 16.72 26.20
CA GLY A 56 -1.12 17.58 27.36
C GLY A 56 -1.47 19.03 27.01
N ASP A 57 -0.64 19.98 27.40
CA ASP A 57 -0.84 21.40 27.13
C ASP A 57 -0.29 21.87 25.77
N LYS A 58 0.28 20.95 24.99
CA LYS A 58 0.86 21.26 23.68
C LYS A 58 -0.09 20.83 22.54
N GLU A 59 -0.27 21.70 21.55
CA GLU A 59 -0.86 21.39 20.27
C GLU A 59 0.27 21.08 19.28
N LEU A 60 0.28 19.85 18.76
CA LEU A 60 1.23 19.38 17.77
C LEU A 60 0.57 19.40 16.37
N LYS A 61 1.33 19.81 15.36
CA LYS A 61 0.95 19.74 13.96
C LYS A 61 1.50 18.45 13.37
N VAL A 62 0.63 17.58 12.87
CA VAL A 62 1.01 16.33 12.19
C VAL A 62 0.61 16.44 10.73
N GLY A 63 1.58 16.42 9.84
CA GLY A 63 1.33 16.29 8.40
C GLY A 63 0.96 14.86 8.06
N VAL A 64 -0.08 14.67 7.27
CA VAL A 64 -0.42 13.37 6.68
C VAL A 64 -0.35 13.51 5.17
N ILE A 65 0.47 12.69 4.53
CA ILE A 65 0.53 12.58 3.07
C ILE A 65 0.03 11.20 2.68
N THR A 66 -1.13 11.15 2.03
CA THR A 66 -1.69 9.92 1.48
C THR A 66 -1.17 9.70 0.07
N VAL A 67 -0.56 8.55 -0.16
CA VAL A 67 0.00 8.13 -1.46
C VAL A 67 -0.80 6.92 -1.95
N PRO A 68 -1.74 7.10 -2.88
CA PRO A 68 -2.66 6.03 -3.30
C PRO A 68 -2.01 4.98 -4.20
N SER A 69 -0.93 5.33 -4.91
CA SER A 69 -0.13 4.42 -5.73
C SER A 69 1.22 5.05 -6.07
N PHE A 70 2.14 4.27 -6.61
CA PHE A 70 3.40 4.77 -7.17
C PHE A 70 3.24 5.01 -8.67
N TYR A 71 2.67 6.16 -9.01
CA TYR A 71 2.30 6.55 -10.37
C TYR A 71 3.37 7.40 -11.06
N GLN A 72 3.38 7.32 -12.40
CA GLN A 72 4.18 8.20 -13.26
C GLN A 72 3.46 8.39 -14.61
N ASP A 73 3.36 9.63 -15.10
CA ASP A 73 2.87 9.93 -16.44
C ASP A 73 3.99 9.71 -17.47
N TYR A 74 4.04 8.48 -17.99
CA TYR A 74 5.02 8.11 -19.01
C TYR A 74 4.91 8.90 -20.29
N ASN A 75 3.69 9.24 -20.71
CA ASN A 75 3.47 9.92 -21.98
C ASN A 75 3.97 11.37 -21.89
N ALA A 76 3.67 12.07 -20.81
CA ALA A 76 4.17 13.40 -20.55
C ALA A 76 5.72 13.39 -20.44
N ARG A 77 6.28 12.44 -19.65
CA ARG A 77 7.74 12.27 -19.53
C ARG A 77 8.40 11.97 -20.86
N ALA A 78 7.84 11.07 -21.67
CA ALA A 78 8.38 10.71 -22.98
C ALA A 78 8.28 11.86 -24.00
N ALA A 79 7.29 12.75 -23.81
CA ALA A 79 7.14 13.97 -24.61
C ALA A 79 8.10 15.10 -24.18
N GLY A 80 8.92 14.90 -23.14
CA GLY A 80 9.86 15.89 -22.63
C GLY A 80 9.21 16.95 -21.73
N ASP A 81 8.03 16.66 -21.16
CA ASP A 81 7.38 17.52 -20.18
C ASP A 81 8.15 17.45 -18.86
N ASP A 82 8.87 18.49 -18.52
CA ASP A 82 9.63 18.58 -17.26
C ASP A 82 8.73 18.66 -16.03
N GLU A 83 7.45 18.94 -16.18
CA GLU A 83 6.45 18.99 -15.11
C GLU A 83 5.51 17.77 -15.08
N PHE A 84 5.95 16.63 -15.67
CA PHE A 84 5.14 15.42 -15.65
C PHE A 84 4.77 14.98 -14.24
N ARG A 85 3.55 14.45 -14.08
CA ARG A 85 3.07 13.98 -12.78
C ARG A 85 3.73 12.68 -12.37
N SER A 86 4.21 12.62 -11.15
CA SER A 86 4.71 11.39 -10.53
C SER A 86 4.61 11.46 -9.01
N THR A 87 4.59 10.30 -8.36
CA THR A 87 4.54 10.19 -6.91
C THR A 87 5.65 10.99 -6.24
N THR A 88 6.88 10.83 -6.67
CA THR A 88 8.05 11.51 -6.09
C THR A 88 7.95 13.04 -6.21
N ARG A 89 7.53 13.53 -7.37
CA ARG A 89 7.38 14.97 -7.61
C ARG A 89 6.25 15.56 -6.80
N ASP A 90 5.11 14.89 -6.79
CA ASP A 90 3.95 15.38 -6.06
C ASP A 90 4.20 15.37 -4.56
N VAL A 91 4.81 14.31 -3.99
CA VAL A 91 5.17 14.29 -2.57
C VAL A 91 6.20 15.35 -2.23
N ARG A 92 7.23 15.57 -3.09
CA ARG A 92 8.19 16.67 -2.88
C ARG A 92 7.48 18.00 -2.81
N LYS A 93 6.60 18.30 -3.76
CA LYS A 93 5.81 19.53 -3.77
C LYS A 93 4.99 19.70 -2.49
N LEU A 94 4.33 18.63 -2.02
CA LEU A 94 3.56 18.65 -0.78
C LEU A 94 4.45 18.91 0.44
N LEU A 95 5.66 18.35 0.48
CA LEU A 95 6.65 18.62 1.55
C LEU A 95 7.13 20.09 1.54
N ASP A 96 7.38 20.63 0.35
CA ASP A 96 7.77 22.04 0.19
C ASP A 96 6.63 22.98 0.61
N GLU A 97 5.38 22.67 0.29
CA GLU A 97 4.20 23.40 0.77
C GLU A 97 4.07 23.33 2.29
N ILE A 98 4.20 22.13 2.90
CA ILE A 98 4.20 21.96 4.37
C ILE A 98 5.26 22.85 5.02
N LYS A 99 6.46 22.87 4.44
CA LYS A 99 7.56 23.70 4.94
C LYS A 99 7.24 25.19 4.84
N ALA A 100 6.66 25.63 3.72
CA ALA A 100 6.25 27.03 3.50
C ALA A 100 5.12 27.46 4.44
N GLU A 101 4.24 26.55 4.86
CA GLU A 101 3.15 26.77 5.82
C GLU A 101 3.62 26.74 7.29
N GLY A 102 4.93 26.72 7.53
CA GLY A 102 5.53 26.76 8.87
C GLY A 102 5.93 25.39 9.43
N GLY A 103 5.89 24.34 8.62
CA GLY A 103 6.33 22.99 8.98
C GLY A 103 5.37 22.21 9.87
N VAL A 104 5.77 21.00 10.20
CA VAL A 104 5.04 20.06 11.07
C VAL A 104 5.97 19.45 12.11
N ASP A 105 5.42 19.04 13.25
CA ASP A 105 6.15 18.36 14.34
C ASP A 105 6.44 16.90 14.01
N GLY A 106 5.64 16.29 13.13
CA GLY A 106 5.81 14.93 12.61
C GLY A 106 5.07 14.73 11.31
N LEU A 107 5.52 13.76 10.53
CA LEU A 107 4.92 13.40 9.24
C LEU A 107 4.45 11.94 9.27
N VAL A 108 3.25 11.73 8.76
CA VAL A 108 2.70 10.40 8.46
C VAL A 108 2.63 10.25 6.94
N LEU A 109 3.25 9.21 6.41
CA LEU A 109 3.08 8.77 5.03
C LEU A 109 2.13 7.59 5.00
N ASP A 110 0.94 7.79 4.45
CA ASP A 110 -0.11 6.77 4.41
C ASP A 110 -0.05 6.00 3.09
N LEU A 111 0.33 4.71 3.20
CA LEU A 111 0.41 3.74 2.11
C LEU A 111 -0.66 2.66 2.22
N ARG A 112 -1.66 2.82 3.06
CA ARG A 112 -2.76 1.86 3.15
C ARG A 112 -3.50 1.81 1.81
N GLU A 113 -3.94 0.61 1.44
CA GLU A 113 -4.59 0.31 0.14
C GLU A 113 -3.71 0.59 -1.10
N ASN A 114 -2.42 0.86 -0.92
CA ASN A 114 -1.49 1.15 -2.00
C ASN A 114 -0.84 -0.14 -2.53
N GLY A 115 -1.35 -0.67 -3.63
CA GLY A 115 -0.84 -1.89 -4.28
C GLY A 115 0.53 -1.75 -4.96
N GLY A 116 1.21 -0.61 -4.82
CA GLY A 116 2.52 -0.35 -5.42
C GLY A 116 2.45 0.45 -6.71
N GLY A 117 3.31 0.13 -7.67
CA GLY A 117 3.43 0.82 -8.95
C GLY A 117 4.87 0.82 -9.46
N HIS A 118 5.37 1.99 -9.89
CA HIS A 118 6.68 2.09 -10.53
C HIS A 118 7.84 1.99 -9.55
N LEU A 119 8.80 1.11 -9.86
CA LEU A 119 10.01 0.91 -9.06
C LEU A 119 10.83 2.22 -8.95
N SER A 120 10.95 2.97 -10.06
CA SER A 120 11.65 4.26 -10.06
C SER A 120 11.04 5.27 -9.10
N GLU A 121 9.71 5.25 -8.95
CA GLU A 121 9.01 6.13 -8.01
C GLU A 121 9.21 5.69 -6.54
N ALA A 122 9.31 4.37 -6.28
CA ALA A 122 9.68 3.90 -4.94
C ALA A 122 11.07 4.38 -4.54
N ILE A 123 12.06 4.26 -5.44
CA ILE A 123 13.43 4.72 -5.21
C ILE A 123 13.46 6.25 -5.03
N GLY A 124 12.79 6.97 -5.92
CA GLY A 124 12.69 8.43 -5.83
C GLY A 124 12.02 8.91 -4.54
N LEU A 125 10.98 8.21 -4.08
CA LEU A 125 10.30 8.56 -2.84
C LEU A 125 11.21 8.29 -1.63
N VAL A 126 11.97 7.18 -1.60
CA VAL A 126 12.97 6.92 -0.55
C VAL A 126 14.00 8.04 -0.51
N ASN A 127 14.44 8.54 -1.66
CA ASN A 127 15.41 9.64 -1.74
C ASN A 127 14.92 10.98 -1.14
N LEU A 128 13.62 11.16 -0.94
CA LEU A 128 13.08 12.33 -0.23
C LEU A 128 13.37 12.28 1.29
N PHE A 129 13.68 11.09 1.82
CA PHE A 129 13.84 10.86 3.26
C PHE A 129 15.22 10.29 3.61
N VAL A 130 15.85 9.54 2.72
CA VAL A 130 17.19 8.95 2.85
C VAL A 130 18.05 9.48 1.71
N PRO A 131 19.01 10.36 1.97
CA PRO A 131 19.72 11.10 0.92
C PRO A 131 20.62 10.24 0.05
N LYS A 132 21.21 9.17 0.60
CA LYS A 132 22.17 8.32 -0.14
C LYS A 132 22.20 6.90 0.36
N GLY A 133 22.27 5.97 -0.57
CA GLY A 133 22.53 4.56 -0.31
C GLY A 133 21.62 3.62 -1.08
N PRO A 134 21.83 2.32 -0.91
CA PRO A 134 20.99 1.30 -1.55
C PRO A 134 19.57 1.37 -1.03
N VAL A 135 18.61 1.24 -1.94
CA VAL A 135 17.16 1.23 -1.63
C VAL A 135 16.62 -0.19 -1.69
N VAL A 136 17.02 -0.91 -2.71
CA VAL A 136 16.51 -2.25 -3.01
C VAL A 136 17.53 -3.01 -3.84
N GLN A 137 17.56 -4.33 -3.70
CA GLN A 137 18.36 -5.22 -4.52
C GLN A 137 17.44 -5.98 -5.48
N LEU A 138 17.75 -5.99 -6.76
CA LEU A 138 17.05 -6.75 -7.79
C LEU A 138 17.87 -7.95 -8.21
N ARG A 139 17.34 -9.16 -8.04
CA ARG A 139 17.93 -10.39 -8.55
C ARG A 139 17.17 -10.84 -9.78
N GLU A 140 17.82 -10.78 -10.93
CA GLU A 140 17.27 -11.24 -12.20
C GLU A 140 17.19 -12.78 -12.28
N THR A 141 16.42 -13.30 -13.20
CA THR A 141 16.25 -14.74 -13.44
C THR A 141 17.58 -15.46 -13.68
N GLY A 142 18.58 -14.78 -14.28
CA GLY A 142 19.93 -15.29 -14.48
C GLY A 142 20.85 -15.30 -13.23
N GLY A 143 20.32 -14.86 -12.07
CA GLY A 143 21.05 -14.84 -10.80
C GLY A 143 21.91 -13.58 -10.58
N ARG A 144 22.01 -12.67 -11.55
CA ARG A 144 22.66 -11.36 -11.38
C ARG A 144 21.89 -10.54 -10.36
N VAL A 145 22.62 -9.93 -9.43
CA VAL A 145 22.07 -9.01 -8.45
C VAL A 145 22.51 -7.59 -8.80
N GLU A 146 21.55 -6.71 -8.94
CA GLU A 146 21.75 -5.27 -9.11
C GLU A 146 21.28 -4.55 -7.85
N VAL A 147 22.10 -3.64 -7.34
CA VAL A 147 21.74 -2.78 -6.21
C VAL A 147 21.28 -1.45 -6.76
N LEU A 148 20.02 -1.11 -6.50
CA LEU A 148 19.43 0.16 -6.92
C LEU A 148 19.53 1.14 -5.75
N GLU A 149 20.14 2.30 -6.02
CA GLU A 149 20.48 3.29 -5.01
C GLU A 149 19.64 4.57 -5.19
N SER A 150 19.44 5.28 -4.07
CA SER A 150 18.96 6.66 -4.12
C SER A 150 20.03 7.58 -4.71
N GLU A 151 19.59 8.60 -5.44
CA GLU A 151 20.49 9.65 -5.93
C GLU A 151 21.01 10.47 -4.75
N ASP A 152 22.26 10.94 -4.86
CA ASP A 152 22.91 11.75 -3.84
C ASP A 152 22.32 13.18 -3.80
N LYS A 153 21.17 13.33 -3.15
CA LYS A 153 20.49 14.61 -2.96
C LYS A 153 20.12 14.77 -1.49
N ALA A 154 20.09 15.99 -1.01
CA ALA A 154 19.63 16.28 0.34
C ALA A 154 18.18 15.77 0.54
N ALA A 155 17.90 15.17 1.71
CA ALA A 155 16.56 14.78 2.07
C ALA A 155 15.61 16.00 2.08
N ALA A 156 14.42 15.83 1.55
CA ALA A 156 13.40 16.87 1.56
C ALA A 156 12.78 17.05 2.96
N TYR A 157 12.75 15.97 3.74
CA TYR A 157 12.24 15.96 5.10
C TYR A 157 13.11 15.09 6.01
N SER A 158 13.57 15.66 7.13
CA SER A 158 14.42 14.99 8.12
C SER A 158 13.79 14.88 9.52
N GLY A 159 12.56 15.38 9.69
CA GLY A 159 11.81 15.30 10.96
C GLY A 159 11.28 13.88 11.26
N PRO A 160 10.55 13.72 12.39
CA PRO A 160 9.92 12.45 12.74
C PRO A 160 9.00 11.94 11.64
N LEU A 161 9.14 10.65 11.27
CA LEU A 161 8.41 10.01 10.17
C LEU A 161 7.76 8.72 10.65
N THR A 162 6.49 8.56 10.31
CA THR A 162 5.72 7.32 10.46
C THR A 162 5.13 6.90 9.13
N ILE A 163 5.17 5.61 8.83
CA ILE A 163 4.59 5.01 7.64
C ILE A 163 3.40 4.15 8.07
N LEU A 164 2.22 4.44 7.53
CA LEU A 164 1.05 3.59 7.73
C LEU A 164 0.95 2.58 6.59
N VAL A 165 0.79 1.32 6.95
CA VAL A 165 0.65 0.20 6.01
C VAL A 165 -0.51 -0.69 6.40
N ASP A 166 -1.05 -1.39 5.43
CA ASP A 166 -2.07 -2.41 5.63
C ASP A 166 -1.81 -3.67 4.79
N ARG A 167 -2.75 -4.61 4.82
CA ARG A 167 -2.70 -5.87 4.07
C ARG A 167 -2.62 -5.67 2.55
N PHE A 168 -3.09 -4.52 2.03
CA PHE A 168 -3.09 -4.20 0.60
C PHE A 168 -1.86 -3.39 0.17
N SER A 169 -1.05 -2.92 1.10
CA SER A 169 0.24 -2.30 0.79
C SER A 169 1.16 -3.33 0.15
N ALA A 170 1.51 -3.16 -1.13
CA ALA A 170 2.23 -4.18 -1.89
C ALA A 170 3.37 -3.60 -2.74
N SER A 171 4.36 -4.45 -3.11
CA SER A 171 5.36 -4.14 -4.14
C SER A 171 6.16 -2.86 -3.84
N ALA A 172 6.00 -1.77 -4.61
CA ALA A 172 6.69 -0.48 -4.41
C ALA A 172 6.45 0.11 -3.01
N SER A 173 5.23 -0.07 -2.43
CA SER A 173 4.93 0.31 -1.04
C SER A 173 5.79 -0.45 -0.04
N GLU A 174 6.01 -1.74 -0.31
CA GLU A 174 6.83 -2.60 0.54
C GLU A 174 8.32 -2.24 0.43
N ILE A 175 8.78 -1.85 -0.77
CA ILE A 175 10.15 -1.36 -0.98
C ILE A 175 10.37 -0.10 -0.14
N PHE A 176 9.45 0.85 -0.21
CA PHE A 176 9.55 2.09 0.55
C PHE A 176 9.52 1.84 2.07
N ALA A 177 8.49 1.12 2.56
CA ALA A 177 8.34 0.85 3.99
C ALA A 177 9.54 0.07 4.55
N ALA A 178 10.02 -0.94 3.82
CA ALA A 178 11.20 -1.72 4.19
C ALA A 178 12.47 -0.85 4.25
N ALA A 179 12.68 0.04 3.28
CA ALA A 179 13.84 0.94 3.30
C ALA A 179 13.80 1.88 4.50
N MET A 180 12.64 2.48 4.81
CA MET A 180 12.48 3.34 6.00
C MET A 180 12.81 2.59 7.30
N GLN A 181 12.37 1.35 7.40
CA GLN A 181 12.65 0.48 8.55
C GLN A 181 14.12 0.08 8.64
N ASP A 182 14.72 -0.37 7.53
CA ASP A 182 16.12 -0.81 7.48
C ASP A 182 17.12 0.31 7.79
N TYR A 183 16.79 1.53 7.36
CA TYR A 183 17.59 2.71 7.68
C TYR A 183 17.34 3.27 9.09
N GLY A 184 16.32 2.78 9.80
CA GLY A 184 15.88 3.36 11.06
C GLY A 184 15.40 4.80 10.89
N ARG A 185 14.90 5.15 9.69
CA ARG A 185 14.49 6.49 9.31
C ARG A 185 13.03 6.78 9.68
N GLY A 186 12.18 5.78 9.69
CA GLY A 186 10.75 5.93 9.96
C GLY A 186 10.16 4.70 10.62
N LEU A 187 9.15 4.93 11.47
CA LEU A 187 8.40 3.90 12.17
C LEU A 187 7.29 3.36 11.27
N VAL A 188 7.25 2.05 11.07
CA VAL A 188 6.19 1.39 10.30
C VAL A 188 5.09 0.91 11.24
N ILE A 189 3.87 1.40 11.05
CA ILE A 189 2.70 1.07 11.86
C ILE A 189 1.60 0.51 10.97
N GLY A 190 0.87 -0.47 11.46
CA GLY A 190 -0.31 -1.00 10.77
C GLY A 190 -0.35 -2.52 10.73
N GLN A 191 -0.68 -3.07 9.58
CA GLN A 191 -0.79 -4.50 9.38
C GLN A 191 0.40 -5.02 8.56
N GLN A 192 0.71 -6.31 8.71
CA GLN A 192 1.66 -6.99 7.81
C GLN A 192 1.24 -6.75 6.36
N THR A 193 2.16 -6.33 5.50
CA THR A 193 1.86 -6.00 4.11
C THR A 193 1.63 -7.24 3.23
N TYR A 194 1.31 -7.05 1.97
CA TYR A 194 0.87 -8.10 1.04
C TYR A 194 1.90 -9.20 0.80
N GLY A 195 3.18 -8.87 0.68
CA GLY A 195 4.25 -9.84 0.46
C GLY A 195 4.62 -10.09 -1.00
N LYS A 196 4.44 -9.11 -1.90
CA LYS A 196 4.83 -9.24 -3.31
C LYS A 196 6.29 -8.84 -3.50
N GLY A 197 7.17 -9.84 -3.66
CA GLY A 197 8.60 -9.65 -3.91
C GLY A 197 9.03 -9.85 -5.36
N SER A 198 8.10 -10.11 -6.27
CA SER A 198 8.38 -10.33 -7.69
C SER A 198 8.39 -9.02 -8.49
N VAL A 199 9.30 -8.92 -9.46
CA VAL A 199 9.38 -7.81 -10.44
C VAL A 199 8.87 -8.29 -11.78
N GLN A 200 7.98 -7.53 -12.38
CA GLN A 200 7.33 -7.85 -13.65
C GLN A 200 7.58 -6.76 -14.67
N ASN A 201 7.82 -7.17 -15.92
CA ASN A 201 7.83 -6.30 -17.07
C ASN A 201 6.63 -6.54 -17.96
N LEU A 202 6.18 -5.45 -18.59
CA LEU A 202 5.12 -5.47 -19.61
C LEU A 202 5.77 -5.45 -21.00
N TYR A 203 5.47 -6.46 -21.78
CA TYR A 203 5.95 -6.57 -23.16
C TYR A 203 4.79 -6.37 -24.13
N PRO A 204 4.72 -5.24 -24.85
CA PRO A 204 3.72 -5.04 -25.90
C PRO A 204 3.92 -6.07 -27.02
N LEU A 205 2.90 -6.87 -27.30
CA LEU A 205 2.98 -7.92 -28.32
C LEU A 205 2.90 -7.37 -29.74
N ASP A 206 2.36 -6.19 -29.90
CA ASP A 206 2.25 -5.48 -31.19
C ASP A 206 3.61 -5.21 -31.85
N ARG A 207 4.69 -5.11 -31.05
CA ARG A 207 6.07 -4.99 -31.56
C ARG A 207 6.54 -6.16 -32.42
N TYR A 208 5.87 -7.30 -32.32
CA TYR A 208 6.17 -8.50 -33.10
C TYR A 208 5.21 -8.71 -34.27
N ALA A 209 4.30 -7.77 -34.50
CA ALA A 209 3.30 -7.87 -35.54
C ALA A 209 3.84 -7.48 -36.90
N LEU A 210 3.39 -8.20 -37.94
CA LEU A 210 3.59 -7.86 -39.34
C LEU A 210 2.40 -6.98 -39.77
N GLY A 211 2.39 -5.69 -39.38
CA GLY A 211 1.32 -4.77 -39.76
C GLY A 211 1.13 -3.62 -38.78
N GLN A 212 0.20 -2.71 -39.10
CA GLN A 212 -0.11 -1.57 -38.24
C GLN A 212 -1.09 -1.99 -37.12
N ASP A 213 -0.65 -1.85 -35.87
CA ASP A 213 -1.40 -1.94 -34.62
C ASP A 213 -2.51 -3.02 -34.58
N PRO A 214 -2.13 -4.31 -34.53
CA PRO A 214 -3.10 -5.40 -34.55
C PRO A 214 -3.85 -5.61 -33.23
N GLY A 215 -3.51 -4.85 -32.16
CA GLY A 215 -4.17 -4.93 -30.88
C GLY A 215 -3.91 -6.24 -30.13
N TYR A 216 -2.73 -6.86 -30.26
CA TYR A 216 -2.39 -8.11 -29.58
C TYR A 216 -2.25 -7.99 -28.07
N GLY A 217 -2.24 -6.76 -27.53
CA GLY A 217 -2.15 -6.49 -26.11
C GLY A 217 -0.74 -6.60 -25.55
N GLN A 218 -0.63 -6.95 -24.29
CA GLN A 218 0.64 -6.95 -23.55
C GLN A 218 0.79 -8.26 -22.76
N LEU A 219 2.02 -8.75 -22.70
CA LEU A 219 2.41 -9.88 -21.87
C LEU A 219 3.11 -9.36 -20.60
N THR A 220 2.61 -9.75 -19.43
CA THR A 220 3.26 -9.50 -18.15
C THR A 220 4.15 -10.69 -17.79
N VAL A 221 5.44 -10.47 -17.66
CA VAL A 221 6.43 -11.52 -17.36
C VAL A 221 7.21 -11.17 -16.10
N THR A 222 7.31 -12.12 -15.18
CA THR A 222 8.21 -12.00 -14.03
C THR A 222 9.66 -12.14 -14.50
N ILE A 223 10.46 -11.10 -14.27
CA ILE A 223 11.87 -11.03 -14.70
C ILE A 223 12.87 -11.20 -13.57
N GLY A 224 12.42 -11.14 -12.32
CA GLY A 224 13.26 -11.25 -11.15
C GLY A 224 12.51 -11.08 -9.85
N MET A 225 13.27 -11.00 -8.77
CA MET A 225 12.77 -10.73 -7.43
C MET A 225 13.54 -9.56 -6.82
N TYR A 226 12.86 -8.77 -6.01
CA TYR A 226 13.53 -7.74 -5.24
C TYR A 226 13.70 -8.15 -3.79
N TYR A 227 14.71 -7.56 -3.15
CA TYR A 227 15.11 -7.82 -1.78
C TYR A 227 15.41 -6.51 -1.07
N ARG A 228 15.17 -6.51 0.22
CA ARG A 228 15.57 -5.44 1.12
C ARG A 228 17.11 -5.26 1.08
N VAL A 229 17.57 -4.12 1.52
CA VAL A 229 19.02 -3.87 1.65
C VAL A 229 19.71 -4.85 2.61
N THR A 230 18.96 -5.40 3.56
CA THR A 230 19.38 -6.47 4.48
C THR A 230 19.48 -7.85 3.83
N GLY A 231 19.01 -7.99 2.59
CA GLY A 231 19.00 -9.23 1.82
C GLY A 231 17.75 -10.09 1.98
N ASP A 232 16.84 -9.74 2.88
CA ASP A 232 15.57 -10.45 3.05
C ASP A 232 14.60 -10.12 1.91
N SER A 233 13.83 -11.11 1.47
CA SER A 233 12.73 -10.87 0.53
C SER A 233 11.45 -10.48 1.27
N THR A 234 10.64 -9.62 0.65
CA THR A 234 9.25 -9.39 1.10
C THR A 234 8.30 -10.49 0.62
N GLN A 235 8.76 -11.36 -0.32
CA GLN A 235 7.93 -12.43 -0.89
C GLN A 235 7.27 -13.28 0.19
N ASN A 236 5.95 -13.42 0.13
CA ASN A 236 5.09 -14.16 1.05
C ASN A 236 5.04 -13.63 2.51
N ARG A 237 6.00 -12.81 2.92
CA ARG A 237 6.11 -12.33 4.31
C ARG A 237 5.77 -10.85 4.46
N GLY A 238 5.85 -10.08 3.40
CA GLY A 238 5.65 -8.65 3.45
C GLY A 238 6.65 -7.92 4.34
N VAL A 239 6.30 -6.70 4.68
CA VAL A 239 6.94 -5.91 5.73
C VAL A 239 6.13 -6.09 7.01
N GLN A 240 6.80 -6.54 8.07
CA GLN A 240 6.20 -6.60 9.39
C GLN A 240 6.27 -5.21 10.02
N PRO A 241 5.14 -4.63 10.46
CA PRO A 241 5.18 -3.33 11.11
C PRO A 241 5.89 -3.37 12.46
N ASP A 242 6.50 -2.26 12.84
CA ASP A 242 7.14 -2.09 14.16
C ASP A 242 6.11 -2.04 15.28
N ILE A 243 4.92 -1.47 14.99
CA ILE A 243 3.73 -1.51 15.85
C ILE A 243 2.57 -2.06 15.04
N SER A 244 2.09 -3.23 15.45
CA SER A 244 1.03 -3.94 14.76
C SER A 244 -0.36 -3.45 15.20
N LEU A 245 -1.23 -3.23 14.22
CA LEU A 245 -2.66 -2.98 14.44
C LEU A 245 -3.46 -4.24 14.09
N PRO A 246 -4.58 -4.49 14.77
CA PRO A 246 -5.43 -5.64 14.47
C PRO A 246 -6.03 -5.56 13.06
N SER A 247 -6.25 -6.72 12.45
CA SER A 247 -6.85 -6.84 11.13
C SER A 247 -7.83 -8.00 11.09
N ALA A 248 -9.03 -7.75 10.58
CA ALA A 248 -10.00 -8.79 10.25
C ALA A 248 -9.60 -9.57 8.98
N ILE A 249 -8.63 -9.07 8.22
CA ILE A 249 -8.16 -9.68 6.97
C ILE A 249 -6.95 -10.55 7.27
N SER A 250 -7.11 -11.85 7.12
CA SER A 250 -6.04 -12.83 7.36
C SER A 250 -4.99 -12.79 6.22
N VAL A 251 -3.74 -13.13 6.57
CA VAL A 251 -2.66 -13.38 5.59
C VAL A 251 -2.97 -14.57 4.68
N GLU A 252 -3.83 -15.48 5.12
CA GLU A 252 -4.24 -16.65 4.36
C GLU A 252 -5.25 -16.30 3.26
N ASP A 253 -5.99 -15.18 3.43
CA ASP A 253 -6.98 -14.73 2.45
C ASP A 253 -6.43 -13.72 1.48
N VAL A 254 -5.64 -12.78 1.99
CA VAL A 254 -5.08 -11.67 1.23
C VAL A 254 -3.58 -11.60 1.46
N GLY A 255 -2.84 -11.81 0.40
CA GLY A 255 -1.39 -11.79 0.39
C GLY A 255 -0.84 -12.64 -0.77
N GLU A 256 0.42 -12.50 -1.05
CA GLU A 256 1.10 -13.29 -2.07
C GLU A 256 1.09 -14.79 -1.69
N SER A 257 1.21 -15.08 -0.38
CA SER A 257 1.20 -16.45 0.16
C SER A 257 -0.14 -17.19 -0.01
N SER A 258 -1.25 -16.47 -0.29
CA SER A 258 -2.54 -17.07 -0.57
C SER A 258 -2.66 -17.63 -1.99
N ARG A 259 -1.67 -17.40 -2.84
CA ARG A 259 -1.65 -17.84 -4.25
C ARG A 259 -0.91 -19.14 -4.40
N ASP A 260 -1.53 -20.15 -5.02
CA ASP A 260 -0.92 -21.47 -5.28
C ASP A 260 0.39 -21.39 -6.08
N SER A 261 0.52 -20.37 -6.94
CA SER A 261 1.69 -20.16 -7.81
C SER A 261 2.70 -19.17 -7.24
N SER A 262 2.61 -18.81 -5.94
CA SER A 262 3.55 -17.86 -5.35
C SER A 262 4.98 -18.41 -5.34
N LEU A 263 5.94 -17.54 -5.65
CA LEU A 263 7.36 -17.89 -5.57
C LEU A 263 7.76 -18.09 -4.10
N PRO A 264 8.68 -19.03 -3.80
CA PRO A 264 9.11 -19.24 -2.42
C PRO A 264 9.92 -18.04 -1.89
N TRP A 265 9.76 -17.78 -0.59
CA TRP A 265 10.62 -16.82 0.10
C TRP A 265 12.07 -17.30 0.08
N ASN A 266 12.99 -16.38 -0.14
CA ASN A 266 14.42 -16.64 -0.03
C ASN A 266 15.14 -15.37 0.43
N ARG A 267 16.47 -15.50 0.62
CA ARG A 267 17.35 -14.42 1.08
C ARG A 267 18.59 -14.36 0.20
N ILE A 268 19.14 -13.17 0.01
CA ILE A 268 20.43 -12.93 -0.63
C ILE A 268 21.40 -12.24 0.33
N ARG A 269 22.58 -11.93 -0.13
CA ARG A 269 23.58 -11.21 0.67
C ARG A 269 23.11 -9.78 0.96
N THR A 270 23.32 -9.31 2.19
CA THR A 270 23.13 -7.92 2.59
C THR A 270 23.99 -7.00 1.72
N SER A 271 23.42 -5.90 1.24
CA SER A 271 24.15 -4.82 0.58
C SER A 271 24.94 -4.00 1.62
N THR A 272 25.95 -3.27 1.15
CA THR A 272 26.67 -2.36 2.03
C THR A 272 25.88 -1.07 2.21
N PHE A 273 25.34 -0.83 3.40
CA PHE A 273 24.62 0.40 3.73
C PHE A 273 24.91 0.82 5.17
N LYS A 274 24.66 2.06 5.48
CA LYS A 274 24.78 2.61 6.83
C LYS A 274 23.42 3.13 7.30
N PRO A 275 22.83 2.56 8.37
CA PRO A 275 21.63 3.11 8.97
C PRO A 275 21.81 4.57 9.39
N GLU A 276 20.78 5.40 9.22
CA GLU A 276 20.77 6.79 9.68
C GLU A 276 20.53 6.89 11.18
N GLY A 277 19.80 5.91 11.73
CA GLY A 277 19.46 5.86 13.14
C GLY A 277 19.05 4.46 13.59
N SER A 278 18.59 4.38 14.82
CA SER A 278 17.92 3.20 15.36
C SER A 278 16.69 3.62 16.15
N LEU A 279 15.55 3.08 15.78
CA LEU A 279 14.29 3.27 16.52
C LEU A 279 14.14 2.26 17.68
N ALA A 280 15.02 1.24 17.75
CA ALA A 280 14.94 0.17 18.74
C ALA A 280 14.85 0.66 20.20
N PRO A 281 15.59 1.69 20.63
CA PRO A 281 15.46 2.22 22.00
C PRO A 281 14.08 2.78 22.34
N MET A 282 13.38 3.31 21.31
CA MET A 282 12.05 3.93 21.45
C MET A 282 10.92 2.93 21.32
N LEU A 283 11.12 1.83 20.58
CA LEU A 283 10.05 0.89 20.25
C LEU A 283 9.37 0.30 21.48
N ALA A 284 10.14 -0.04 22.52
CA ALA A 284 9.58 -0.61 23.75
C ALA A 284 8.70 0.40 24.52
N GLU A 285 9.02 1.69 24.47
CA GLU A 285 8.20 2.76 25.06
C GLU A 285 6.96 3.00 24.21
N LEU A 286 7.11 3.15 22.91
CA LEU A 286 6.00 3.35 21.98
C LEU A 286 5.01 2.19 22.02
N GLN A 287 5.49 0.96 22.13
CA GLN A 287 4.62 -0.22 22.30
C GLN A 287 3.83 -0.17 23.60
N ARG A 288 4.48 0.18 24.74
CA ARG A 288 3.77 0.34 26.02
C ARG A 288 2.71 1.45 25.95
N ASP A 289 3.06 2.61 25.36
CA ASP A 289 2.11 3.71 25.20
C ASP A 289 0.93 3.29 24.33
N HIS A 290 1.19 2.52 23.28
CA HIS A 290 0.17 1.92 22.42
C HIS A 290 -0.73 1.00 23.23
N ASP A 291 -0.17 0.05 23.97
CA ASP A 291 -0.91 -0.96 24.75
C ASP A 291 -1.82 -0.27 25.80
N VAL A 292 -1.30 0.74 26.49
CA VAL A 292 -2.09 1.53 27.46
C VAL A 292 -3.24 2.26 26.78
N ARG A 293 -2.97 2.91 25.64
CA ARG A 293 -3.99 3.64 24.90
C ARG A 293 -5.11 2.73 24.42
N VAL A 294 -4.79 1.59 23.78
CA VAL A 294 -5.77 0.67 23.22
C VAL A 294 -6.58 -0.06 24.30
N ALA A 295 -6.01 -0.31 25.47
CA ALA A 295 -6.74 -0.88 26.59
C ALA A 295 -7.87 0.04 27.09
N GLY A 296 -7.70 1.37 26.97
CA GLY A 296 -8.70 2.37 27.31
C GLY A 296 -9.67 2.75 26.19
N ASP A 297 -9.38 2.35 24.96
CA ASP A 297 -10.13 2.76 23.77
C ASP A 297 -11.29 1.77 23.50
N ALA A 298 -12.52 2.27 23.52
CA ALA A 298 -13.72 1.44 23.32
C ALA A 298 -13.82 0.90 21.89
N ASP A 299 -13.51 1.72 20.89
CA ASP A 299 -13.59 1.36 19.46
C ASP A 299 -12.54 0.30 19.12
N PHE A 300 -11.34 0.42 19.71
CA PHE A 300 -10.29 -0.56 19.52
C PHE A 300 -10.65 -1.92 20.12
N ARG A 301 -11.23 -1.92 21.35
CA ARG A 301 -11.70 -3.15 21.99
C ARG A 301 -12.84 -3.80 21.21
N TYR A 302 -13.77 -2.98 20.70
CA TYR A 302 -14.85 -3.46 19.83
C TYR A 302 -14.28 -4.11 18.57
N THR A 303 -13.34 -3.45 17.88
CA THR A 303 -12.67 -4.00 16.70
C THR A 303 -11.98 -5.33 16.99
N GLN A 304 -11.28 -5.45 18.13
CA GLN A 304 -10.64 -6.71 18.53
C GLN A 304 -11.68 -7.82 18.80
N ALA A 305 -12.80 -7.47 19.44
CA ALA A 305 -13.87 -8.43 19.71
C ALA A 305 -14.53 -8.92 18.40
N GLU A 306 -14.77 -8.03 17.44
CA GLU A 306 -15.29 -8.40 16.12
C GLU A 306 -14.33 -9.33 15.36
N ILE A 307 -13.03 -9.01 15.36
CA ILE A 307 -12.00 -9.86 14.75
C ILE A 307 -12.02 -11.26 15.38
N GLY A 308 -12.02 -11.36 16.71
CA GLY A 308 -12.08 -12.63 17.41
C GLY A 308 -13.35 -13.44 17.11
N ALA A 309 -14.50 -12.78 17.00
CA ALA A 309 -15.76 -13.41 16.61
C ALA A 309 -15.72 -13.92 15.16
N PHE A 310 -15.12 -13.15 14.25
CA PHE A 310 -14.94 -13.52 12.84
C PHE A 310 -14.00 -14.72 12.69
N GLU A 311 -12.86 -14.73 13.39
CA GLU A 311 -11.91 -15.85 13.41
C GLU A 311 -12.53 -17.13 13.98
N SER A 312 -13.30 -17.00 15.06
CA SER A 312 -14.04 -18.12 15.64
C SER A 312 -15.03 -18.71 14.64
N MET A 313 -15.81 -17.86 13.97
CA MET A 313 -16.77 -18.29 12.95
C MET A 313 -16.08 -18.97 11.76
N ARG A 314 -14.93 -18.49 11.36
CA ARG A 314 -14.14 -19.03 10.26
C ARG A 314 -13.49 -20.36 10.59
N SER A 315 -13.15 -20.59 11.87
CA SER A 315 -12.60 -21.84 12.34
C SER A 315 -13.64 -22.98 12.40
N GLU A 316 -14.93 -22.65 12.39
CA GLU A 316 -16.04 -23.62 12.36
C GLU A 316 -16.10 -24.31 10.99
N LYS A 317 -15.48 -25.46 10.85
CA LYS A 317 -15.45 -26.26 9.60
C LYS A 317 -16.72 -27.07 9.34
N SER A 318 -17.64 -27.11 10.30
CA SER A 318 -18.91 -27.85 10.20
C SER A 318 -20.03 -27.09 10.88
N VAL A 319 -21.23 -27.20 10.34
CA VAL A 319 -22.44 -26.65 10.95
C VAL A 319 -23.41 -27.76 11.30
N SER A 320 -24.06 -27.62 12.44
CA SER A 320 -25.10 -28.59 12.87
C SER A 320 -26.30 -28.55 11.89
N LEU A 321 -26.81 -29.71 11.51
CA LEU A 321 -28.07 -29.84 10.76
C LEU A 321 -29.31 -29.81 11.70
N ASN A 322 -29.12 -29.78 13.02
CA ASN A 322 -30.21 -29.66 13.98
C ASN A 322 -30.72 -28.20 13.98
N LEU A 323 -32.02 -28.04 13.71
CA LEU A 323 -32.67 -26.72 13.57
C LEU A 323 -32.61 -25.91 14.88
N GLU A 324 -32.83 -26.53 16.03
CA GLU A 324 -32.82 -25.84 17.33
C GLU A 324 -31.43 -25.33 17.69
N GLN A 325 -30.40 -26.13 17.41
CA GLN A 325 -29.02 -25.74 17.61
C GLN A 325 -28.64 -24.57 16.68
N ARG A 326 -29.07 -24.59 15.43
CA ARG A 326 -28.84 -23.49 14.49
C ARG A 326 -29.54 -22.20 14.92
N LYS A 327 -30.75 -22.29 15.47
CA LYS A 327 -31.46 -21.11 16.01
C LYS A 327 -30.67 -20.52 17.18
N ALA A 328 -30.28 -21.37 18.15
CA ALA A 328 -29.50 -20.94 19.30
C ALA A 328 -28.15 -20.28 18.89
N ASP A 329 -27.45 -20.87 17.93
CA ASP A 329 -26.22 -20.29 17.40
C ASP A 329 -26.46 -18.93 16.71
N ARG A 330 -27.55 -18.77 15.97
CA ARG A 330 -27.94 -17.51 15.36
C ARG A 330 -28.27 -16.45 16.42
N GLU A 331 -29.06 -16.80 17.44
CA GLU A 331 -29.40 -15.89 18.53
C GLU A 331 -28.15 -15.44 19.29
N ARG A 332 -27.23 -16.35 19.60
CA ARG A 332 -25.96 -16.04 20.24
C ARG A 332 -25.14 -15.05 19.43
N ARG A 333 -25.02 -15.26 18.11
CA ARG A 333 -24.31 -14.33 17.19
C ARG A 333 -24.97 -12.96 17.15
N THR A 334 -26.30 -12.90 17.07
CA THR A 334 -27.04 -11.63 17.11
C THR A 334 -26.81 -10.87 18.41
N GLN A 335 -26.80 -11.57 19.55
CA GLN A 335 -26.50 -10.95 20.84
C GLN A 335 -25.06 -10.43 20.93
N GLN A 336 -24.10 -11.16 20.37
CA GLN A 336 -22.70 -10.71 20.30
C GLN A 336 -22.50 -9.45 19.43
N GLN A 337 -23.33 -9.28 18.40
CA GLN A 337 -23.30 -8.08 17.53
C GLN A 337 -23.98 -6.85 18.16
N LEU A 338 -24.85 -7.07 19.14
CA LEU A 338 -25.59 -6.00 19.83
C LEU A 338 -24.94 -5.57 21.15
N ALA A 339 -23.98 -6.34 21.65
CA ALA A 339 -23.22 -6.06 22.87
C ALA A 339 -21.98 -5.21 22.60
#